data_bcf9257f492d7da873d2228cc18ba0b4
#
_entry.id   bcf9257f492d7da873d2228cc18ba0b4
#
_cell.length_a   1.000
_cell.length_b   1.000
_cell.length_c   1.000
_cell.angle_alpha   90.00
_cell.angle_beta   90.00
_cell.angle_gamma   90.00
#
_symmetry.space_group_name_H-M   'P 1'
#
loop_
_entity.id
_entity.type
_entity.pdbx_description
1 polymer ?
#
loop_
_entity_poly.entity_id
_entity_poly.type
_entity_poly.pdbx_seq_one_letter_code
_entity_poly.pdbx_strand_id
1 'polypeptide(L)'
;MSSKVPVLTPDLIKVLKIFLGSALGLVLILSFFDGYRANNTGKERTFQVAAADRLFFVNLRSIHYDREVRQEAEMEIFRHGKRLKSDTIPGFFPAILLPSSTNEAYLFFELEGAAYPIQLQAKLGDQVIQIPFDLGGNTAHKALGEQLWPLLQQNASFSWLVGGKETPLWQTESEKEVLKTVLTDYFRILNQPQP
;
A
#
# COMPACT_ATOMS: atom_id res chain seq x y z
N MET A 1 -29.70 38.68 -55.53
CA MET A 1 -29.57 37.24 -55.27
C MET A 1 -28.26 37.02 -54.51
N SER A 2 -28.33 36.80 -53.17
CA SER A 2 -27.12 36.56 -52.37
C SER A 2 -26.78 35.06 -52.48
N SER A 3 -25.70 34.73 -53.20
CA SER A 3 -25.17 33.38 -53.29
C SER A 3 -24.62 33.00 -51.90
N LYS A 4 -25.32 32.11 -51.19
CA LYS A 4 -24.80 31.50 -49.96
C LYS A 4 -23.57 30.66 -50.32
N VAL A 5 -22.39 31.16 -50.00
CA VAL A 5 -21.15 30.40 -50.11
C VAL A 5 -21.28 29.22 -49.11
N PRO A 6 -21.11 27.98 -49.54
CA PRO A 6 -21.18 26.84 -48.63
C PRO A 6 -20.08 26.97 -47.57
N VAL A 7 -20.46 26.91 -46.30
CA VAL A 7 -19.56 27.05 -45.15
C VAL A 7 -18.52 25.90 -45.12
N LEU A 8 -18.82 24.78 -45.74
CA LEU A 8 -17.93 23.62 -45.86
C LEU A 8 -17.35 23.55 -47.29
N THR A 9 -16.12 24.00 -47.46
CA THR A 9 -15.38 23.80 -48.68
C THR A 9 -14.80 22.39 -48.75
N PRO A 10 -14.57 21.82 -49.98
CA PRO A 10 -13.96 20.49 -50.12
C PRO A 10 -12.61 20.38 -49.38
N ASP A 11 -11.83 21.44 -49.37
CA ASP A 11 -10.54 21.48 -48.69
C ASP A 11 -10.70 21.44 -47.15
N LEU A 12 -11.69 22.14 -46.60
CA LEU A 12 -11.99 22.10 -45.18
C LEU A 12 -12.45 20.71 -44.74
N ILE A 13 -13.26 20.03 -45.57
CA ILE A 13 -13.69 18.65 -45.31
C ILE A 13 -12.48 17.69 -45.30
N LYS A 14 -11.50 17.89 -46.20
CA LYS A 14 -10.30 17.09 -46.28
C LYS A 14 -9.45 17.26 -45.04
N VAL A 15 -9.23 18.50 -44.58
CA VAL A 15 -8.47 18.80 -43.35
C VAL A 15 -9.19 18.21 -42.14
N LEU A 16 -10.52 18.35 -42.07
CA LEU A 16 -11.33 17.80 -40.96
C LEU A 16 -11.22 16.27 -40.88
N LYS A 17 -11.26 15.57 -42.03
CA LYS A 17 -11.11 14.12 -42.09
C LYS A 17 -9.72 13.66 -41.60
N ILE A 18 -8.65 14.37 -42.01
CA ILE A 18 -7.29 14.07 -41.58
C ILE A 18 -7.16 14.30 -40.08
N PHE A 19 -7.67 15.42 -39.56
CA PHE A 19 -7.64 15.73 -38.14
C PHE A 19 -8.40 14.70 -37.29
N LEU A 20 -9.63 14.36 -37.71
CA LEU A 20 -10.45 13.37 -37.00
C LEU A 20 -9.81 11.98 -37.07
N GLY A 21 -9.25 11.59 -38.21
CA GLY A 21 -8.55 10.32 -38.38
C GLY A 21 -7.29 10.23 -37.51
N SER A 22 -6.50 11.31 -37.45
CA SER A 22 -5.30 11.36 -36.59
C SER A 22 -5.66 11.37 -35.08
N ALA A 23 -6.71 12.08 -34.69
CA ALA A 23 -7.19 12.10 -33.32
C ALA A 23 -7.69 10.71 -32.86
N LEU A 24 -8.49 10.05 -33.69
CA LEU A 24 -8.94 8.67 -33.46
C LEU A 24 -7.78 7.68 -33.41
N GLY A 25 -6.80 7.82 -34.32
CA GLY A 25 -5.60 7.00 -34.33
C GLY A 25 -4.78 7.18 -33.01
N LEU A 26 -4.62 8.42 -32.56
CA LEU A 26 -3.91 8.73 -31.31
C LEU A 26 -4.64 8.13 -30.10
N VAL A 27 -5.96 8.26 -30.04
CA VAL A 27 -6.77 7.67 -28.97
C VAL A 27 -6.65 6.15 -28.96
N LEU A 28 -6.67 5.49 -30.10
CA LEU A 28 -6.48 4.05 -30.22
C LEU A 28 -5.07 3.63 -29.77
N ILE A 29 -4.04 4.34 -30.22
CA ILE A 29 -2.65 4.08 -29.81
C ILE A 29 -2.53 4.23 -28.28
N LEU A 30 -3.02 5.34 -27.73
CA LEU A 30 -3.00 5.57 -26.28
C LEU A 30 -3.80 4.54 -25.50
N SER A 31 -4.90 4.01 -26.08
CA SER A 31 -5.71 2.95 -25.48
C SER A 31 -4.94 1.62 -25.32
N PHE A 32 -3.98 1.33 -26.20
CA PHE A 32 -3.11 0.16 -26.02
C PHE A 32 -2.08 0.33 -24.88
N PHE A 33 -1.74 1.57 -24.53
CA PHE A 33 -0.88 1.87 -23.39
C PHE A 33 -1.65 2.00 -22.07
N ASP A 34 -2.97 2.02 -22.12
CA ASP A 34 -3.86 2.21 -20.97
C ASP A 34 -4.08 0.91 -20.16
N GLY A 35 -3.54 -0.23 -20.63
CA GLY A 35 -3.53 -1.49 -19.86
C GLY A 35 -2.86 -1.37 -18.48
N TYR A 36 -2.06 -0.34 -18.26
CA TYR A 36 -1.48 -0.01 -16.96
C TYR A 36 -2.36 0.90 -16.09
N ARG A 37 -3.34 1.59 -16.69
CA ARG A 37 -4.23 2.53 -15.99
C ARG A 37 -5.63 2.01 -15.74
N ALA A 38 -6.06 1.00 -16.49
CA ALA A 38 -7.43 0.51 -16.48
C ALA A 38 -7.54 -0.95 -16.00
N ASN A 39 -6.68 -1.39 -15.12
CA ASN A 39 -6.91 -2.66 -14.42
C ASN A 39 -7.99 -2.48 -13.33
N ASN A 40 -9.05 -1.77 -13.70
CA ASN A 40 -10.24 -1.52 -12.91
C ASN A 40 -11.24 -2.69 -13.04
N THR A 41 -10.73 -3.88 -13.31
CA THR A 41 -11.52 -5.12 -13.44
C THR A 41 -11.87 -5.71 -12.08
N GLY A 42 -12.31 -4.95 -11.11
CA GLY A 42 -12.92 -5.49 -9.87
C GLY A 42 -12.07 -6.48 -9.04
N LYS A 43 -10.99 -7.00 -9.60
CA LYS A 43 -10.04 -7.92 -8.95
C LYS A 43 -8.95 -7.21 -8.15
N GLU A 44 -8.71 -5.92 -8.38
CA GLU A 44 -7.73 -5.11 -7.66
C GLU A 44 -8.37 -4.17 -6.63
N ARG A 45 -9.50 -4.52 -6.07
CA ARG A 45 -10.03 -3.87 -4.86
C ARG A 45 -9.24 -4.23 -3.60
N THR A 46 -8.00 -4.65 -3.76
CA THR A 46 -7.15 -5.17 -2.70
C THR A 46 -6.92 -4.16 -1.58
N PHE A 47 -6.96 -2.86 -1.90
CA PHE A 47 -6.71 -1.77 -0.95
C PHE A 47 -7.92 -0.88 -0.71
N GLN A 48 -9.07 -1.14 -1.36
CA GLN A 48 -10.26 -0.31 -1.19
C GLN A 48 -10.88 -0.50 0.19
N VAL A 49 -11.32 0.61 0.74
CA VAL A 49 -11.90 0.72 2.07
C VAL A 49 -13.31 1.27 1.96
N ALA A 50 -14.28 0.64 2.64
CA ALA A 50 -15.59 1.24 2.78
C ALA A 50 -15.53 2.47 3.70
N ALA A 51 -16.31 3.51 3.38
CA ALA A 51 -16.33 4.74 4.18
C ALA A 51 -16.64 4.47 5.66
N ALA A 52 -17.50 3.50 5.95
CA ALA A 52 -17.85 3.11 7.32
C ALA A 52 -16.65 2.52 8.08
N ASP A 53 -15.86 1.66 7.44
CA ASP A 53 -14.70 1.02 8.06
C ASP A 53 -13.58 2.03 8.29
N ARG A 54 -13.38 2.97 7.34
CA ARG A 54 -12.46 4.10 7.51
C ARG A 54 -12.86 4.98 8.69
N LEU A 55 -14.15 5.36 8.79
CA LEU A 55 -14.65 6.16 9.89
C LEU A 55 -14.53 5.43 11.22
N PHE A 56 -14.82 4.13 11.25
CA PHE A 56 -14.63 3.30 12.45
C PHE A 56 -13.17 3.36 12.92
N PHE A 57 -12.21 3.15 12.02
CA PHE A 57 -10.80 3.21 12.37
C PHE A 57 -10.41 4.60 12.88
N VAL A 58 -10.72 5.66 12.11
CA VAL A 58 -10.33 7.03 12.45
C VAL A 58 -10.95 7.50 13.76
N ASN A 59 -12.18 7.12 14.07
CA ASN A 59 -12.88 7.60 15.26
C ASN A 59 -12.64 6.74 16.52
N LEU A 60 -12.41 5.45 16.36
CA LEU A 60 -12.36 4.52 17.50
C LEU A 60 -11.00 3.85 17.70
N ARG A 61 -10.27 3.60 16.62
CA ARG A 61 -8.99 2.86 16.72
C ARG A 61 -7.77 3.78 16.71
N SER A 62 -7.85 4.89 15.99
CA SER A 62 -6.73 5.82 15.83
C SER A 62 -6.24 6.44 17.15
N ILE A 63 -7.02 6.38 18.23
CA ILE A 63 -6.60 6.82 19.58
C ILE A 63 -5.39 6.05 20.12
N HIS A 64 -5.13 4.86 19.58
CA HIS A 64 -3.97 4.05 19.95
C HIS A 64 -2.73 4.34 19.09
N TYR A 65 -2.85 5.28 18.15
CA TYR A 65 -1.83 5.58 17.15
C TYR A 65 -1.34 7.02 17.24
N ASP A 66 -0.07 7.22 17.01
CA ASP A 66 0.50 8.52 16.68
C ASP A 66 0.13 8.82 15.21
N ARG A 67 -0.60 9.90 14.99
CA ARG A 67 -1.04 10.33 13.65
C ARG A 67 -0.09 11.40 13.12
N GLU A 68 0.46 11.18 11.95
CA GLU A 68 1.22 12.14 11.17
C GLU A 68 0.45 12.48 9.90
N VAL A 69 0.28 13.77 9.61
CA VAL A 69 -0.37 14.23 8.38
C VAL A 69 0.71 14.78 7.44
N ARG A 70 0.86 14.16 6.27
CA ARG A 70 1.73 14.62 5.19
C ARG A 70 0.90 15.28 4.11
N GLN A 71 0.81 16.59 4.15
CA GLN A 71 0.01 17.36 3.21
C GLN A 71 0.53 17.25 1.78
N GLU A 72 1.85 17.24 1.60
CA GLU A 72 2.52 17.12 0.30
C GLU A 72 2.24 15.77 -0.40
N ALA A 73 1.96 14.73 0.38
CA ALA A 73 1.62 13.40 -0.13
C ALA A 73 0.11 13.09 -0.03
N GLU A 74 -0.69 14.05 0.43
CA GLU A 74 -2.13 13.86 0.71
C GLU A 74 -2.41 12.58 1.49
N MET A 75 -1.62 12.33 2.54
CA MET A 75 -1.61 11.05 3.25
C MET A 75 -1.55 11.24 4.77
N GLU A 76 -2.26 10.37 5.48
CA GLU A 76 -2.16 10.24 6.93
C GLU A 76 -1.46 8.93 7.28
N ILE A 77 -0.48 9.00 8.17
CA ILE A 77 0.29 7.86 8.63
C ILE A 77 -0.05 7.59 10.09
N PHE A 78 -0.46 6.38 10.39
CA PHE A 78 -0.81 5.93 11.73
C PHE A 78 0.19 4.90 12.21
N ARG A 79 0.99 5.27 13.21
CA ARG A 79 1.97 4.40 13.87
C ARG A 79 1.47 4.09 15.27
N HIS A 80 1.47 2.82 15.65
CA HIS A 80 0.98 2.45 16.98
C HIS A 80 1.82 3.13 18.09
N GLY A 81 1.15 3.79 19.04
CA GLY A 81 1.82 4.62 20.06
C GLY A 81 2.73 3.86 21.01
N LYS A 82 2.47 2.55 21.20
CA LYS A 82 3.31 1.65 22.03
C LYS A 82 4.41 0.94 21.25
N ARG A 83 4.69 1.33 19.97
CA ARG A 83 5.84 0.76 19.25
C ARG A 83 7.13 1.08 19.99
N LEU A 84 8.11 0.20 19.88
CA LEU A 84 9.44 0.47 20.43
C LEU A 84 10.04 1.69 19.70
N LYS A 85 10.40 2.72 20.45
CA LYS A 85 11.08 3.90 19.94
C LYS A 85 12.51 3.86 20.49
N SER A 86 13.49 3.63 19.62
CA SER A 86 14.90 3.58 20.02
C SER A 86 15.77 4.18 18.94
N ASP A 87 16.63 5.10 19.32
CA ASP A 87 17.62 5.70 18.42
C ASP A 87 18.85 4.81 18.22
N THR A 88 18.98 3.75 19.01
CA THR A 88 20.19 2.89 19.07
C THR A 88 19.96 1.47 18.56
N ILE A 89 18.72 1.01 18.56
CA ILE A 89 18.37 -0.35 18.14
C ILE A 89 17.58 -0.24 16.84
N PRO A 90 18.05 -0.89 15.76
CA PRO A 90 17.29 -0.94 14.52
C PRO A 90 15.89 -1.49 14.75
N GLY A 91 14.88 -0.85 14.14
CA GLY A 91 13.48 -1.20 14.31
C GLY A 91 12.80 -1.53 12.98
N PHE A 92 11.78 -2.38 13.05
CA PHE A 92 10.94 -2.74 11.92
C PHE A 92 9.48 -2.76 12.37
N PHE A 93 8.70 -1.77 11.92
CA PHE A 93 7.37 -1.50 12.48
C PHE A 93 6.33 -1.32 11.39
N PRO A 94 5.14 -1.94 11.53
CA PRO A 94 4.03 -1.68 10.63
C PRO A 94 3.39 -0.31 10.95
N ALA A 95 3.00 0.40 9.89
CA ALA A 95 2.18 1.59 9.92
C ALA A 95 0.99 1.43 8.97
N ILE A 96 -0.13 2.07 9.29
CA ILE A 96 -1.30 2.14 8.42
C ILE A 96 -1.28 3.51 7.73
N LEU A 97 -1.38 3.51 6.40
CA LEU A 97 -1.38 4.70 5.58
C LEU A 97 -2.77 4.89 4.98
N LEU A 98 -3.37 6.05 5.18
CA LEU A 98 -4.67 6.42 4.65
C LEU A 98 -4.52 7.64 3.73
N PRO A 99 -4.53 7.48 2.39
CA PRO A 99 -4.60 8.61 1.48
C PRO A 99 -5.86 9.45 1.72
N SER A 100 -5.73 10.78 1.63
CA SER A 100 -6.87 11.69 1.78
C SER A 100 -7.70 11.80 0.49
N SER A 101 -7.06 11.55 -0.66
CA SER A 101 -7.66 11.68 -1.99
C SER A 101 -8.39 10.42 -2.47
N THR A 102 -8.15 9.26 -1.85
CA THR A 102 -8.76 7.98 -2.24
C THR A 102 -9.33 7.24 -1.03
N ASN A 103 -10.29 6.35 -1.30
CA ASN A 103 -10.81 5.43 -0.30
C ASN A 103 -9.98 4.13 -0.27
N GLU A 104 -8.71 4.26 0.08
CA GLU A 104 -7.77 3.16 0.16
C GLU A 104 -7.04 3.16 1.51
N ALA A 105 -6.50 2.02 1.89
CA ALA A 105 -5.61 1.86 3.03
C ALA A 105 -4.43 0.99 2.64
N TYR A 106 -3.24 1.38 3.07
CA TYR A 106 -2.03 0.63 2.83
C TYR A 106 -1.35 0.25 4.13
N LEU A 107 -0.77 -0.93 4.14
CA LEU A 107 0.17 -1.35 5.17
C LEU A 107 1.58 -0.99 4.69
N PHE A 108 2.37 -0.43 5.56
CA PHE A 108 3.77 -0.13 5.28
C PHE A 108 4.63 -0.54 6.49
N PHE A 109 5.65 -1.33 6.24
CA PHE A 109 6.64 -1.64 7.25
C PHE A 109 7.77 -0.63 7.17
N GLU A 110 7.91 0.17 8.19
CA GLU A 110 8.98 1.17 8.32
C GLU A 110 10.22 0.52 8.88
N LEU A 111 11.36 0.86 8.30
CA LEU A 111 12.66 0.37 8.70
C LEU A 111 13.48 1.52 9.30
N GLU A 112 13.87 1.38 10.55
CA GLU A 112 14.68 2.37 11.27
C GLU A 112 16.08 1.78 11.55
N GLY A 113 17.13 2.53 11.27
CA GLY A 113 18.51 2.14 11.58
C GLY A 113 19.11 1.05 10.69
N ALA A 114 18.45 0.66 9.61
CA ALA A 114 18.94 -0.30 8.62
C ALA A 114 18.45 0.08 7.21
N ALA A 115 18.89 -0.63 6.17
CA ALA A 115 18.51 -0.42 4.79
C ALA A 115 17.98 -1.71 4.16
N TYR A 116 17.07 -1.57 3.19
CA TYR A 116 16.60 -2.69 2.37
C TYR A 116 17.67 -3.14 1.35
N PRO A 117 17.67 -4.41 0.94
CA PRO A 117 16.75 -5.49 1.36
C PRO A 117 17.09 -6.02 2.74
N ILE A 118 16.08 -6.58 3.43
CA ILE A 118 16.25 -7.27 4.70
C ILE A 118 15.85 -8.75 4.57
N GLN A 119 16.37 -9.57 5.45
CA GLN A 119 15.97 -10.96 5.56
C GLN A 119 15.43 -11.22 6.95
N LEU A 120 14.12 -11.41 7.03
CA LEU A 120 13.45 -11.81 8.25
C LEU A 120 13.57 -13.33 8.44
N GLN A 121 13.61 -13.75 9.68
CA GLN A 121 13.52 -15.13 10.08
C GLN A 121 12.43 -15.27 11.13
N ALA A 122 11.57 -16.26 10.95
CA ALA A 122 10.60 -16.67 11.95
C ALA A 122 10.93 -18.09 12.41
N LYS A 123 11.09 -18.28 13.69
CA LYS A 123 11.38 -19.59 14.32
C LYS A 123 10.16 -20.09 15.05
N LEU A 124 9.68 -21.28 14.66
CA LEU A 124 8.56 -21.97 15.25
C LEU A 124 9.02 -23.39 15.68
N GLY A 125 9.28 -23.58 16.96
CA GLY A 125 9.95 -24.79 17.44
C GLY A 125 11.32 -24.96 16.77
N ASP A 126 11.52 -26.08 16.08
CA ASP A 126 12.75 -26.37 15.34
C ASP A 126 12.75 -25.88 13.89
N GLN A 127 11.62 -25.35 13.42
CA GLN A 127 11.50 -24.83 12.05
C GLN A 127 11.95 -23.38 11.98
N VAL A 128 12.78 -23.07 11.00
CA VAL A 128 13.20 -21.71 10.65
C VAL A 128 12.66 -21.37 9.27
N ILE A 129 11.81 -20.35 9.22
CA ILE A 129 11.20 -19.84 8.00
C ILE A 129 11.91 -18.54 7.66
N GLN A 130 12.49 -18.48 6.45
CA GLN A 130 13.14 -17.28 5.95
C GLN A 130 12.17 -16.49 5.08
N ILE A 131 12.05 -15.20 5.34
CA ILE A 131 11.17 -14.28 4.63
C ILE A 131 12.04 -13.14 4.09
N PRO A 132 12.50 -13.24 2.83
CA PRO A 132 13.19 -12.13 2.19
C PRO A 132 12.21 -10.99 1.94
N PHE A 133 12.63 -9.77 2.23
CA PHE A 133 11.80 -8.59 2.03
C PHE A 133 12.66 -7.43 1.53
N ASP A 134 12.25 -6.85 0.44
CA ASP A 134 12.81 -5.62 -0.11
C ASP A 134 11.77 -4.48 0.01
N LEU A 135 12.18 -3.26 -0.33
CA LEU A 135 11.29 -2.11 -0.35
C LEU A 135 10.32 -2.21 -1.54
N GLY A 136 9.51 -3.25 -1.57
CA GLY A 136 8.47 -3.42 -2.59
C GLY A 136 7.36 -2.37 -2.48
N GLY A 137 6.43 -2.39 -3.45
CA GLY A 137 5.22 -1.56 -3.39
C GLY A 137 4.21 -2.05 -2.35
N ASN A 138 3.06 -1.39 -2.29
CA ASN A 138 1.99 -1.68 -1.32
C ASN A 138 1.58 -3.16 -1.25
N THR A 139 1.63 -3.86 -2.40
CA THR A 139 1.33 -5.30 -2.48
C THR A 139 2.36 -6.14 -1.71
N ALA A 140 3.65 -5.78 -1.77
CA ALA A 140 4.69 -6.52 -1.05
C ALA A 140 4.55 -6.35 0.47
N HIS A 141 4.26 -5.15 0.94
CA HIS A 141 4.01 -4.90 2.36
C HIS A 141 2.76 -5.62 2.88
N LYS A 142 1.68 -5.63 2.08
CA LYS A 142 0.48 -6.40 2.42
C LYS A 142 0.78 -7.90 2.49
N ALA A 143 1.47 -8.45 1.49
CA ALA A 143 1.86 -9.85 1.44
C ALA A 143 2.76 -10.24 2.63
N LEU A 144 3.66 -9.35 3.06
CA LEU A 144 4.45 -9.56 4.27
C LEU A 144 3.54 -9.66 5.51
N GLY A 145 2.57 -8.75 5.65
CA GLY A 145 1.59 -8.79 6.73
C GLY A 145 0.80 -10.12 6.77
N GLU A 146 0.38 -10.59 5.59
CA GLU A 146 -0.31 -11.88 5.43
C GLU A 146 0.57 -13.08 5.83
N GLN A 147 1.87 -13.03 5.53
CA GLN A 147 2.81 -14.08 5.93
C GLN A 147 3.13 -14.04 7.44
N LEU A 148 3.26 -12.86 8.02
CA LEU A 148 3.58 -12.72 9.43
C LEU A 148 2.41 -13.09 10.35
N TRP A 149 1.17 -12.86 9.91
CA TRP A 149 -0.01 -13.08 10.73
C TRP A 149 -0.12 -14.50 11.31
N PRO A 150 -0.11 -15.59 10.52
CA PRO A 150 -0.21 -16.94 11.05
C PRO A 150 0.97 -17.32 11.96
N LEU A 151 2.16 -16.79 11.70
CA LEU A 151 3.34 -17.03 12.53
C LEU A 151 3.21 -16.37 13.90
N LEU A 152 2.65 -15.15 13.94
CA LEU A 152 2.33 -14.46 15.19
C LEU A 152 1.28 -15.20 16.02
N GLN A 153 0.28 -15.78 15.38
CA GLN A 153 -0.74 -16.58 16.06
C GLN A 153 -0.16 -17.84 16.70
N GLN A 154 0.88 -18.40 16.09
CA GLN A 154 1.60 -19.56 16.59
C GLN A 154 2.74 -19.21 17.56
N ASN A 155 2.84 -17.94 17.97
CA ASN A 155 3.89 -17.43 18.87
C ASN A 155 5.32 -17.65 18.38
N ALA A 156 5.55 -17.58 17.06
CA ALA A 156 6.90 -17.63 16.51
C ALA A 156 7.79 -16.54 17.13
N SER A 157 9.06 -16.82 17.25
CA SER A 157 10.08 -15.80 17.53
C SER A 157 10.64 -15.26 16.22
N PHE A 158 10.93 -13.96 16.21
CA PHE A 158 11.37 -13.27 15.01
C PHE A 158 12.77 -12.68 15.20
N SER A 159 13.54 -12.73 14.14
CA SER A 159 14.83 -12.07 14.02
C SER A 159 15.02 -11.58 12.59
N TRP A 160 16.01 -10.77 12.36
CA TRP A 160 16.42 -10.35 11.03
C TRP A 160 17.93 -10.33 10.92
N LEU A 161 18.43 -10.40 9.68
CA LEU A 161 19.86 -10.27 9.39
C LEU A 161 20.14 -8.82 8.99
N VAL A 162 20.94 -8.14 9.81
CA VAL A 162 21.41 -6.77 9.56
C VAL A 162 22.93 -6.80 9.53
N GLY A 163 23.52 -6.44 8.39
CA GLY A 163 24.96 -6.46 8.23
C GLY A 163 25.61 -7.83 8.50
N GLY A 164 24.90 -8.92 8.20
CA GLY A 164 25.35 -10.30 8.45
C GLY A 164 25.21 -10.76 9.91
N LYS A 165 24.67 -9.91 10.81
CA LYS A 165 24.40 -10.25 12.19
C LYS A 165 22.92 -10.48 12.42
N GLU A 166 22.58 -11.60 13.04
CA GLU A 166 21.22 -11.86 13.48
C GLU A 166 20.85 -10.94 14.65
N THR A 167 19.79 -10.18 14.48
CA THR A 167 19.26 -9.25 15.49
C THR A 167 17.80 -9.64 15.76
N PRO A 168 17.46 -9.84 17.02
CA PRO A 168 16.10 -10.22 17.40
C PRO A 168 15.10 -9.08 17.14
N LEU A 169 13.87 -9.45 16.73
CA LEU A 169 12.75 -8.55 16.50
C LEU A 169 11.56 -8.94 17.36
N TRP A 170 10.78 -7.95 17.80
CA TRP A 170 9.50 -8.13 18.51
C TRP A 170 9.60 -9.15 19.63
N GLN A 171 10.59 -8.95 20.52
CA GLN A 171 10.94 -9.92 21.57
C GLN A 171 9.94 -9.95 22.71
N THR A 172 9.40 -8.80 23.05
CA THR A 172 8.47 -8.68 24.17
C THR A 172 7.03 -8.97 23.71
N GLU A 173 6.22 -9.47 24.61
CA GLU A 173 4.78 -9.65 24.34
C GLU A 173 4.11 -8.33 23.94
N SER A 174 4.56 -7.20 24.50
CA SER A 174 4.05 -5.88 24.16
C SER A 174 4.35 -5.53 22.69
N GLU A 175 5.53 -5.84 22.17
CA GLU A 175 5.89 -5.60 20.75
C GLU A 175 5.09 -6.50 19.81
N LYS A 176 4.93 -7.78 20.16
CA LYS A 176 4.10 -8.70 19.38
C LYS A 176 2.64 -8.28 19.36
N GLU A 177 2.13 -7.79 20.50
CA GLU A 177 0.75 -7.30 20.61
C GLU A 177 0.53 -6.04 19.73
N VAL A 178 1.52 -5.14 19.69
CA VAL A 178 1.52 -3.98 18.78
C VAL A 178 1.42 -4.45 17.34
N LEU A 179 2.25 -5.39 16.93
CA LEU A 179 2.24 -5.93 15.57
C LEU A 179 0.89 -6.61 15.25
N LYS A 180 0.37 -7.46 16.14
CA LYS A 180 -0.94 -8.08 16.01
C LYS A 180 -2.05 -7.03 15.89
N THR A 181 -2.01 -5.98 16.73
CA THR A 181 -3.03 -4.92 16.72
C THR A 181 -3.04 -4.18 15.39
N VAL A 182 -1.87 -3.77 14.89
CA VAL A 182 -1.78 -3.04 13.62
C VAL A 182 -2.26 -3.89 12.45
N LEU A 183 -1.86 -5.16 12.38
CA LEU A 183 -2.31 -6.08 11.34
C LEU A 183 -3.82 -6.34 11.43
N THR A 184 -4.35 -6.54 12.64
CA THR A 184 -5.81 -6.71 12.86
C THR A 184 -6.59 -5.50 12.39
N ASP A 185 -6.15 -4.30 12.77
CA ASP A 185 -6.82 -3.05 12.38
C ASP A 185 -6.74 -2.84 10.86
N TYR A 186 -5.60 -3.13 10.24
CA TYR A 186 -5.42 -3.03 8.80
C TYR A 186 -6.34 -3.97 8.00
N PHE A 187 -6.35 -5.27 8.33
CA PHE A 187 -7.23 -6.22 7.63
C PHE A 187 -8.71 -5.92 7.88
N ARG A 188 -9.05 -5.42 9.06
CA ARG A 188 -10.42 -4.97 9.36
C ARG A 188 -10.84 -3.77 8.51
N ILE A 189 -9.97 -2.76 8.35
CA ILE A 189 -10.24 -1.60 7.48
C ILE A 189 -10.53 -2.05 6.05
N LEU A 190 -9.80 -3.05 5.56
CA LEU A 190 -10.02 -3.63 4.22
C LEU A 190 -11.27 -4.53 4.14
N ASN A 191 -11.98 -4.76 5.26
CA ASN A 191 -13.06 -5.73 5.36
C ASN A 191 -12.66 -7.12 4.85
N GLN A 192 -11.42 -7.50 5.09
CA GLN A 192 -10.87 -8.79 4.71
C GLN A 192 -10.76 -9.69 5.95
N PRO A 193 -11.03 -11.00 5.81
CA PRO A 193 -10.73 -11.92 6.89
C PRO A 193 -9.23 -11.85 7.21
N GLN A 194 -8.90 -12.04 8.46
CA GLN A 194 -7.50 -12.17 8.88
C GLN A 194 -6.94 -13.43 8.21
N PRO A 195 -5.75 -13.36 7.61
CA PRO A 195 -5.14 -14.47 6.89
C PRO A 195 -4.78 -15.65 7.79
#